data_6aaeae9147fd9f64e09d30325c93cc79
#
_entry.id   6aaeae9147fd9f64e09d30325c93cc79
#
_cell.length_a   1.000
_cell.length_b   1.000
_cell.length_c   1.000
_cell.angle_alpha   90.00
_cell.angle_beta   90.00
_cell.angle_gamma   90.00
#
_symmetry.space_group_name_H-M   'P 1'
#
loop_
_entity.id
_entity.type
_entity.pdbx_description
1 polymer ?
#
loop_
_entity_poly.entity_id
_entity_poly.type
_entity_poly.pdbx_seq_one_letter_code
_entity_poly.pdbx_strand_id
1 'polypeptide(L)'
;MADRVILTIGTRKGVFVAEAAKPRRSFALRGPFGPGVPVYSTLVDTRGTPHLYASSCNPFFGMKVLRSTNLGKSFKETKSAPAFPKEDGRALANIWSLEAGSGKKELWCGVEPASLFRSQNQGDSWEMVPGISNHEHARKWQPGAGGLCMHTIIRDGNRVHLGISTGGHYLSEDGGETFRASNQGVGAGFAPDPYPEFGQCVHKIARHDAAPGRLYMQNHGGWAEWTGPGGPRPDIGVLRSDDYGQSWRSIAKGLPSDFGFPIVVHPHDADTVYVVPLDPATRSCPGSAPAVWRSENGGDSWSRLARGLPKKQSYFTIQRDAMDIDRLKAPALYFGTTTGQLWIGREGGERWDCLFDALPPIHNVKVAVV
;
A
#
# COMPACT_ATOMS: atom_id res chain seq x y z
N MET A 1 -25.40 8.97 -14.61
CA MET A 1 -24.98 9.84 -13.48
C MET A 1 -23.60 10.37 -13.81
N ALA A 2 -23.27 11.60 -13.46
CA ALA A 2 -21.92 12.11 -13.72
C ALA A 2 -20.93 11.34 -12.85
N ASP A 3 -19.81 10.89 -13.44
CA ASP A 3 -18.74 10.19 -12.72
C ASP A 3 -18.23 11.06 -11.56
N ARG A 4 -18.20 10.51 -10.37
CA ARG A 4 -17.65 11.13 -9.18
C ARG A 4 -16.37 10.43 -8.76
N VAL A 5 -15.39 11.22 -8.35
CA VAL A 5 -14.15 10.70 -7.76
C VAL A 5 -14.27 10.78 -6.24
N ILE A 6 -14.08 9.65 -5.59
CA ILE A 6 -14.10 9.52 -4.13
C ILE A 6 -12.72 9.11 -3.66
N LEU A 7 -12.20 9.86 -2.70
CA LEU A 7 -10.98 9.54 -1.94
C LEU A 7 -11.38 9.13 -0.52
N THR A 8 -10.86 8.02 -0.06
CA THR A 8 -10.81 7.69 1.36
C THR A 8 -9.42 7.97 1.89
N ILE A 9 -9.32 8.71 2.98
CA ILE A 9 -8.07 9.22 3.53
C ILE A 9 -7.97 8.73 4.97
N GLY A 10 -7.16 7.69 5.18
CA GLY A 10 -6.84 7.16 6.50
C GLY A 10 -5.79 8.02 7.19
N THR A 11 -6.11 8.53 8.35
CA THR A 11 -5.23 9.42 9.12
C THR A 11 -4.98 8.91 10.54
N ARG A 12 -4.06 9.56 11.24
CA ARG A 12 -3.83 9.29 12.68
C ARG A 12 -5.04 9.60 13.58
N LYS A 13 -6.05 10.33 13.07
CA LYS A 13 -7.21 10.79 13.88
C LYS A 13 -8.55 10.44 13.25
N GLY A 14 -8.64 9.35 12.50
CA GLY A 14 -9.87 8.89 11.85
C GLY A 14 -9.78 8.87 10.33
N VAL A 15 -10.86 8.45 9.68
CA VAL A 15 -10.98 8.45 8.22
C VAL A 15 -11.71 9.68 7.74
N PHE A 16 -11.19 10.30 6.68
CA PHE A 16 -11.86 11.36 5.93
C PHE A 16 -12.29 10.84 4.56
N VAL A 17 -13.31 11.47 3.98
CA VAL A 17 -13.75 11.20 2.62
C VAL A 17 -13.78 12.52 1.86
N ALA A 18 -13.05 12.58 0.75
CA ALA A 18 -13.08 13.72 -0.16
C ALA A 18 -13.78 13.31 -1.46
N GLU A 19 -14.67 14.14 -1.96
CA GLU A 19 -15.49 13.87 -3.14
C GLU A 19 -15.41 15.02 -4.13
N ALA A 20 -15.25 14.70 -5.41
CA ALA A 20 -15.29 15.66 -6.50
C ALA A 20 -16.10 15.13 -7.69
N ALA A 21 -16.81 16.02 -8.40
CA ALA A 21 -17.29 15.75 -9.73
C ALA A 21 -16.15 15.91 -10.77
N LYS A 22 -16.26 15.24 -11.94
CA LYS A 22 -15.41 15.58 -13.08
C LYS A 22 -15.57 17.07 -13.42
N PRO A 23 -14.50 17.81 -13.73
CA PRO A 23 -13.11 17.39 -13.92
C PRO A 23 -12.21 17.48 -12.66
N ARG A 24 -12.72 17.25 -11.46
CA ARG A 24 -11.93 17.23 -10.19
C ARG A 24 -11.34 18.61 -9.83
N ARG A 25 -12.10 19.71 -10.07
CA ARG A 25 -11.62 21.08 -9.81
C ARG A 25 -11.56 21.38 -8.30
N SER A 26 -12.55 20.89 -7.56
CA SER A 26 -12.63 21.06 -6.10
C SER A 26 -13.13 19.79 -5.45
N PHE A 27 -12.69 19.53 -4.23
CA PHE A 27 -13.09 18.40 -3.42
C PHE A 27 -13.84 18.88 -2.19
N ALA A 28 -15.02 18.31 -1.94
CA ALA A 28 -15.73 18.46 -0.66
C ALA A 28 -15.19 17.42 0.34
N LEU A 29 -14.77 17.87 1.51
CA LEU A 29 -14.22 17.03 2.57
C LEU A 29 -15.26 16.72 3.64
N ARG A 30 -15.34 15.48 4.10
CA ARG A 30 -16.16 15.00 5.22
C ARG A 30 -15.31 14.20 6.19
N GLY A 31 -15.65 14.22 7.46
CA GLY A 31 -14.94 13.53 8.53
C GLY A 31 -14.43 14.48 9.61
N PRO A 32 -13.62 13.99 10.57
CA PRO A 32 -13.20 12.60 10.70
C PRO A 32 -14.33 11.67 11.16
N PHE A 33 -14.38 10.47 10.59
CA PHE A 33 -15.19 9.37 11.12
C PHE A 33 -14.28 8.45 11.94
N GLY A 34 -14.78 7.90 13.06
CA GLY A 34 -13.97 7.21 14.06
C GLY A 34 -12.90 8.14 14.65
N PRO A 35 -13.31 9.33 15.22
CA PRO A 35 -12.36 10.39 15.59
C PRO A 35 -11.37 9.94 16.66
N GLY A 36 -10.13 10.42 16.56
CA GLY A 36 -9.08 10.18 17.52
C GLY A 36 -8.35 8.83 17.38
N VAL A 37 -8.77 7.98 16.43
CA VAL A 37 -8.21 6.63 16.25
C VAL A 37 -7.44 6.53 14.93
N PRO A 38 -6.23 5.92 14.91
CA PRO A 38 -5.48 5.71 13.68
C PRO A 38 -6.20 4.79 12.69
N VAL A 39 -6.11 5.17 11.40
CA VAL A 39 -6.63 4.41 10.26
C VAL A 39 -5.48 4.14 9.30
N TYR A 40 -5.02 2.88 9.25
CA TYR A 40 -3.90 2.48 8.40
C TYR A 40 -4.33 1.94 7.04
N SER A 41 -5.58 1.49 6.92
CA SER A 41 -6.11 0.96 5.66
C SER A 41 -7.53 1.43 5.41
N THR A 42 -7.80 1.75 4.15
CA THR A 42 -9.15 2.00 3.64
C THR A 42 -9.36 1.23 2.34
N LEU A 43 -10.62 0.96 2.00
CA LEU A 43 -11.02 0.31 0.75
C LEU A 43 -12.27 1.00 0.21
N VAL A 44 -12.30 1.28 -1.09
CA VAL A 44 -13.50 1.65 -1.83
C VAL A 44 -13.89 0.45 -2.71
N ASP A 45 -14.87 -0.33 -2.25
CA ASP A 45 -15.36 -1.49 -2.97
C ASP A 45 -16.46 -1.08 -3.94
N THR A 46 -16.18 -1.17 -5.23
CA THR A 46 -17.10 -0.79 -6.33
C THR A 46 -17.72 -1.98 -7.06
N ARG A 47 -17.58 -3.22 -6.56
CA ARG A 47 -18.08 -4.46 -7.20
C ARG A 47 -19.61 -4.63 -7.18
N GLY A 48 -20.35 -3.63 -6.81
CA GLY A 48 -21.80 -3.54 -6.76
C GLY A 48 -22.20 -2.16 -6.31
N THR A 49 -23.18 -2.05 -5.39
CA THR A 49 -23.40 -0.78 -4.69
C THR A 49 -22.13 -0.41 -3.93
N PRO A 50 -21.53 0.76 -4.17
CA PRO A 50 -20.25 1.09 -3.56
C PRO A 50 -20.29 1.11 -2.04
N HIS A 51 -19.35 0.41 -1.42
CA HIS A 51 -19.10 0.43 0.02
C HIS A 51 -17.71 0.97 0.32
N LEU A 52 -17.59 1.77 1.37
CA LEU A 52 -16.30 2.22 1.87
C LEU A 52 -15.99 1.48 3.18
N TYR A 53 -14.76 1.04 3.32
CA TYR A 53 -14.28 0.42 4.55
C TYR A 53 -13.06 1.19 5.08
N ALA A 54 -12.88 1.18 6.39
CA ALA A 54 -11.72 1.72 7.06
C ALA A 54 -11.34 0.86 8.27
N SER A 55 -10.05 0.62 8.47
CA SER A 55 -9.55 0.08 9.73
C SER A 55 -9.68 1.16 10.82
N SER A 56 -9.94 0.73 12.05
CA SER A 56 -9.94 1.60 13.22
C SER A 56 -9.10 0.93 14.29
N CYS A 57 -7.84 1.39 14.44
CA CYS A 57 -6.82 0.69 15.22
C CYS A 57 -6.66 1.37 16.57
N ASN A 58 -7.53 1.04 17.53
CA ASN A 58 -7.48 1.59 18.88
C ASN A 58 -6.72 0.65 19.80
N PRO A 59 -5.58 1.05 20.39
CA PRO A 59 -4.79 0.20 21.26
C PRO A 59 -5.48 -0.15 22.59
N PHE A 60 -6.48 0.64 23.01
CA PHE A 60 -7.20 0.43 24.27
C PHE A 60 -8.53 -0.33 24.10
N PHE A 61 -9.27 -0.02 23.01
CA PHE A 61 -10.59 -0.59 22.76
C PHE A 61 -10.61 -1.64 21.65
N GLY A 62 -9.42 -2.05 21.19
CA GLY A 62 -9.23 -3.06 20.16
C GLY A 62 -9.41 -2.56 18.74
N MET A 63 -9.14 -3.46 17.79
CA MET A 63 -9.24 -3.20 16.38
C MET A 63 -10.67 -3.35 15.90
N LYS A 64 -11.11 -2.48 14.99
CA LYS A 64 -12.44 -2.51 14.40
C LYS A 64 -12.36 -2.26 12.90
N VAL A 65 -13.40 -2.66 12.18
CA VAL A 65 -13.62 -2.31 10.79
C VAL A 65 -14.86 -1.43 10.72
N LEU A 66 -14.71 -0.26 10.11
CA LEU A 66 -15.81 0.66 9.84
C LEU A 66 -16.30 0.43 8.41
N ARG A 67 -17.62 0.47 8.19
CA ARG A 67 -18.25 0.37 6.89
C ARG A 67 -19.22 1.51 6.64
N SER A 68 -19.14 2.11 5.44
CA SER A 68 -20.12 3.05 4.91
C SER A 68 -20.82 2.46 3.70
N THR A 69 -22.15 2.55 3.67
CA THR A 69 -23.01 2.13 2.55
C THR A 69 -23.62 3.30 1.80
N ASN A 70 -23.20 4.54 2.11
CA ASN A 70 -23.75 5.77 1.58
C ASN A 70 -22.66 6.74 1.10
N LEU A 71 -21.59 6.19 0.51
CA LEU A 71 -20.46 6.94 -0.06
C LEU A 71 -19.78 7.89 0.95
N GLY A 72 -19.59 7.40 2.18
CA GLY A 72 -18.87 8.14 3.21
C GLY A 72 -19.63 9.31 3.82
N LYS A 73 -20.96 9.32 3.75
CA LYS A 73 -21.77 10.27 4.53
C LYS A 73 -21.82 9.88 6.01
N SER A 74 -21.74 8.59 6.30
CA SER A 74 -21.61 8.05 7.64
C SER A 74 -20.89 6.70 7.61
N PHE A 75 -20.28 6.34 8.74
CA PHE A 75 -19.67 5.04 8.97
C PHE A 75 -20.27 4.37 10.20
N LYS A 76 -20.37 3.05 10.16
CA LYS A 76 -20.76 2.20 11.29
C LYS A 76 -19.74 1.09 11.46
N GLU A 77 -19.54 0.63 12.68
CA GLU A 77 -18.74 -0.56 12.94
C GLU A 77 -19.41 -1.79 12.31
N THR A 78 -18.62 -2.69 11.74
CA THR A 78 -19.07 -4.03 11.37
C THR A 78 -19.30 -4.86 12.64
N LYS A 79 -20.00 -6.01 12.52
CA LYS A 79 -20.36 -6.82 13.69
C LYS A 79 -19.15 -7.37 14.43
N SER A 80 -18.05 -7.64 13.72
CA SER A 80 -16.78 -8.05 14.31
C SER A 80 -15.59 -7.47 13.57
N ALA A 81 -14.40 -7.59 14.17
CA ALA A 81 -13.11 -7.37 13.53
C ALA A 81 -12.37 -8.70 13.42
N PRO A 82 -11.29 -8.78 12.59
CA PRO A 82 -10.37 -9.91 12.64
C PRO A 82 -9.85 -10.13 14.06
N ALA A 83 -9.74 -11.37 14.46
CA ALA A 83 -9.18 -11.75 15.77
C ALA A 83 -8.50 -13.11 15.66
N PHE A 84 -7.34 -13.25 16.30
CA PHE A 84 -6.70 -14.56 16.42
C PHE A 84 -7.56 -15.48 17.30
N PRO A 85 -7.61 -16.79 17.01
CA PRO A 85 -8.17 -17.77 17.93
C PRO A 85 -7.52 -17.67 19.31
N LYS A 86 -8.28 -17.93 20.37
CA LYS A 86 -7.77 -17.80 21.76
C LYS A 86 -6.55 -18.68 22.03
N GLU A 87 -6.52 -19.86 21.42
CA GLU A 87 -5.44 -20.85 21.53
C GLU A 87 -4.17 -20.44 20.75
N ASP A 88 -4.25 -19.47 19.84
CA ASP A 88 -3.13 -18.99 19.04
C ASP A 88 -2.10 -18.20 19.88
N GLY A 89 -2.58 -17.49 20.89
CA GLY A 89 -1.75 -16.69 21.80
C GLY A 89 -1.28 -15.36 21.25
N ARG A 90 -1.50 -15.07 19.94
CA ARG A 90 -1.19 -13.76 19.34
C ARG A 90 -2.29 -12.74 19.63
N ALA A 91 -1.91 -11.49 19.84
CA ALA A 91 -2.83 -10.36 19.96
C ALA A 91 -2.78 -9.51 18.68
N LEU A 92 -3.93 -9.11 18.18
CA LEU A 92 -4.02 -8.21 17.02
C LEU A 92 -3.56 -6.81 17.41
N ALA A 93 -2.51 -6.32 16.77
CA ALA A 93 -1.95 -5.00 17.02
C ALA A 93 -2.48 -3.95 16.03
N ASN A 94 -2.60 -4.30 14.75
CA ASN A 94 -3.10 -3.39 13.71
C ASN A 94 -3.76 -4.15 12.56
N ILE A 95 -4.64 -3.43 11.83
CA ILE A 95 -5.16 -3.83 10.51
C ILE A 95 -4.44 -2.98 9.47
N TRP A 96 -3.60 -3.62 8.64
CA TRP A 96 -2.73 -2.94 7.69
C TRP A 96 -3.25 -2.92 6.26
N SER A 97 -4.07 -3.89 5.86
CA SER A 97 -4.67 -3.92 4.53
C SER A 97 -6.10 -4.44 4.57
N LEU A 98 -6.95 -3.83 3.76
CA LEU A 98 -8.32 -4.25 3.47
C LEU A 98 -8.47 -4.28 1.95
N GLU A 99 -8.80 -5.45 1.40
CA GLU A 99 -8.91 -5.65 -0.04
C GLU A 99 -10.19 -6.40 -0.40
N ALA A 100 -10.68 -6.13 -1.60
CA ALA A 100 -11.84 -6.80 -2.16
C ALA A 100 -11.48 -8.22 -2.64
N GLY A 101 -12.29 -9.21 -2.31
CA GLY A 101 -12.15 -10.57 -2.82
C GLY A 101 -12.79 -10.78 -4.20
N SER A 102 -12.95 -12.03 -4.66
CA SER A 102 -13.63 -12.35 -5.92
C SER A 102 -15.16 -12.32 -5.78
N GLY A 103 -15.69 -12.76 -4.66
CA GLY A 103 -17.11 -12.72 -4.36
C GLY A 103 -17.60 -11.32 -3.98
N LYS A 104 -18.83 -10.94 -4.35
CA LYS A 104 -19.41 -9.61 -4.07
C LYS A 104 -19.40 -9.17 -2.60
N LYS A 105 -19.36 -10.12 -1.67
CA LYS A 105 -19.35 -9.87 -0.22
C LYS A 105 -18.02 -10.23 0.42
N GLU A 106 -17.07 -10.68 -0.37
CA GLU A 106 -15.79 -11.16 0.12
C GLU A 106 -14.83 -10.01 0.34
N LEU A 107 -14.18 -10.01 1.49
CA LEU A 107 -13.09 -9.10 1.85
C LEU A 107 -11.89 -9.90 2.37
N TRP A 108 -10.71 -9.35 2.17
CA TRP A 108 -9.46 -9.87 2.69
C TRP A 108 -8.81 -8.81 3.58
N CYS A 109 -8.16 -9.25 4.64
CA CYS A 109 -7.57 -8.36 5.63
C CYS A 109 -6.19 -8.86 6.05
N GLY A 110 -5.17 -8.04 5.85
CA GLY A 110 -3.82 -8.25 6.34
C GLY A 110 -3.59 -7.48 7.64
N VAL A 111 -2.98 -8.13 8.61
CA VAL A 111 -2.86 -7.62 9.97
C VAL A 111 -1.43 -7.64 10.50
N GLU A 112 -1.27 -7.17 11.73
CA GLU A 112 -0.07 -7.27 12.55
C GLU A 112 -0.42 -7.95 13.90
N PRO A 113 0.34 -8.95 14.35
CA PRO A 113 1.42 -9.67 13.63
C PRO A 113 0.94 -10.28 12.31
N ALA A 114 1.84 -10.36 11.31
CA ALA A 114 1.49 -10.73 9.95
C ALA A 114 0.65 -12.01 9.89
N SER A 115 -0.59 -11.84 9.47
CA SER A 115 -1.56 -12.91 9.23
C SER A 115 -2.62 -12.41 8.28
N LEU A 116 -3.31 -13.34 7.64
CA LEU A 116 -4.36 -13.07 6.66
C LEU A 116 -5.70 -13.52 7.20
N PHE A 117 -6.71 -12.68 7.04
CA PHE A 117 -8.10 -12.99 7.37
C PHE A 117 -8.99 -12.79 6.16
N ARG A 118 -10.06 -13.57 6.08
CA ARG A 118 -11.07 -13.53 5.04
C ARG A 118 -12.45 -13.36 5.64
N SER A 119 -13.26 -12.50 5.05
CA SER A 119 -14.69 -12.35 5.34
C SER A 119 -15.50 -12.70 4.10
N GLN A 120 -16.61 -13.39 4.26
CA GLN A 120 -17.56 -13.69 3.18
C GLN A 120 -18.87 -12.91 3.29
N ASN A 121 -18.97 -12.01 4.25
CA ASN A 121 -20.19 -11.27 4.59
C ASN A 121 -19.96 -9.78 4.83
N GLN A 122 -19.08 -9.16 4.02
CA GLN A 122 -18.81 -7.73 4.04
C GLN A 122 -18.16 -7.24 5.36
N GLY A 123 -17.37 -8.08 6.01
CA GLY A 123 -16.65 -7.74 7.24
C GLY A 123 -17.45 -8.01 8.53
N ASP A 124 -18.63 -8.61 8.44
CA ASP A 124 -19.44 -8.92 9.63
C ASP A 124 -18.91 -10.14 10.42
N SER A 125 -18.12 -11.01 9.79
CA SER A 125 -17.29 -12.02 10.46
C SER A 125 -16.00 -12.26 9.68
N TRP A 126 -14.98 -12.78 10.36
CA TRP A 126 -13.67 -13.00 9.81
C TRP A 126 -13.11 -14.37 10.21
N GLU A 127 -12.48 -15.04 9.26
CA GLU A 127 -11.80 -16.32 9.45
C GLU A 127 -10.32 -16.14 9.13
N MET A 128 -9.44 -16.68 9.96
CA MET A 128 -8.01 -16.69 9.70
C MET A 128 -7.71 -17.66 8.55
N VAL A 129 -6.90 -17.22 7.59
CA VAL A 129 -6.44 -18.06 6.47
C VAL A 129 -5.23 -18.88 6.93
N PRO A 130 -5.38 -20.19 7.13
CA PRO A 130 -4.34 -21.00 7.75
C PRO A 130 -3.10 -21.17 6.85
N GLY A 131 -3.27 -21.18 5.52
CA GLY A 131 -2.17 -21.41 4.57
C GLY A 131 -0.97 -20.48 4.73
N ILE A 132 -1.19 -19.22 5.13
CA ILE A 132 -0.09 -18.28 5.43
C ILE A 132 0.07 -18.07 6.94
N SER A 133 -1.02 -18.04 7.70
CA SER A 133 -0.98 -17.75 9.13
C SER A 133 -0.32 -18.85 9.95
N ASN A 134 -0.36 -20.09 9.44
CA ASN A 134 0.29 -21.28 10.01
C ASN A 134 1.49 -21.77 9.17
N HIS A 135 1.94 -20.99 8.18
CA HIS A 135 3.11 -21.32 7.38
C HIS A 135 4.34 -21.53 8.28
N GLU A 136 5.21 -22.48 7.94
CA GLU A 136 6.40 -22.79 8.73
C GLU A 136 7.35 -21.59 8.94
N HIS A 137 7.35 -20.64 8.01
CA HIS A 137 8.11 -19.39 8.12
C HIS A 137 7.46 -18.40 9.08
N ALA A 138 6.14 -18.45 9.31
CA ALA A 138 5.43 -17.45 10.11
C ALA A 138 5.97 -17.33 11.54
N ARG A 139 6.47 -18.42 12.10
CA ARG A 139 7.10 -18.45 13.43
C ARG A 139 8.55 -17.95 13.42
N LYS A 140 9.15 -17.84 12.25
CA LYS A 140 10.56 -17.42 12.06
C LYS A 140 10.68 -15.95 11.68
N TRP A 141 9.57 -15.31 11.23
CA TRP A 141 9.59 -13.89 10.92
C TRP A 141 9.87 -13.06 12.17
N GLN A 142 10.71 -12.06 12.00
CA GLN A 142 11.05 -11.12 13.08
C GLN A 142 10.53 -9.71 12.71
N PRO A 143 9.94 -8.98 13.65
CA PRO A 143 9.47 -7.62 13.37
C PRO A 143 10.65 -6.70 13.06
N GLY A 144 10.51 -5.90 12.01
CA GLY A 144 11.38 -4.75 11.76
C GLY A 144 10.96 -3.52 12.57
N ALA A 145 11.64 -2.40 12.37
CA ALA A 145 11.30 -1.13 13.03
C ALA A 145 9.86 -0.63 12.75
N GLY A 146 9.24 -1.07 11.67
CA GLY A 146 7.85 -0.76 11.30
C GLY A 146 6.83 -1.83 11.67
N GLY A 147 7.21 -2.83 12.46
CA GLY A 147 6.38 -3.98 12.82
C GLY A 147 6.46 -5.13 11.82
N LEU A 148 5.85 -6.25 12.16
CA LEU A 148 5.66 -7.41 11.28
C LEU A 148 4.27 -7.32 10.64
N CYS A 149 4.17 -6.58 9.55
CA CYS A 149 2.91 -6.16 8.96
C CYS A 149 2.63 -6.87 7.63
N MET A 150 1.42 -7.43 7.46
CA MET A 150 0.92 -7.83 6.16
C MET A 150 0.13 -6.67 5.54
N HIS A 151 0.80 -5.88 4.71
CA HIS A 151 0.27 -4.61 4.21
C HIS A 151 -0.13 -4.63 2.73
N THR A 152 0.25 -5.67 1.98
CA THR A 152 -0.15 -5.81 0.57
C THR A 152 -0.83 -7.14 0.33
N ILE A 153 -2.01 -7.08 -0.28
CA ILE A 153 -2.77 -8.23 -0.78
C ILE A 153 -3.14 -7.91 -2.21
N ILE A 154 -2.73 -8.73 -3.18
CA ILE A 154 -3.13 -8.61 -4.58
C ILE A 154 -3.73 -9.93 -5.02
N ARG A 155 -4.89 -9.87 -5.65
CA ARG A 155 -5.58 -11.04 -6.18
C ARG A 155 -5.66 -11.01 -7.70
N ASP A 156 -5.43 -12.17 -8.31
CA ASP A 156 -5.53 -12.41 -9.74
C ASP A 156 -6.06 -13.83 -9.99
N GLY A 157 -7.37 -13.97 -10.10
CA GLY A 157 -8.00 -15.29 -10.11
C GLY A 157 -7.66 -16.08 -8.85
N ASN A 158 -7.03 -17.24 -9.04
CA ASN A 158 -6.54 -18.08 -7.93
C ASN A 158 -5.19 -17.63 -7.38
N ARG A 159 -4.48 -16.69 -8.03
CA ARG A 159 -3.24 -16.17 -7.48
C ARG A 159 -3.50 -15.14 -6.40
N VAL A 160 -2.75 -15.25 -5.31
CA VAL A 160 -2.74 -14.28 -4.22
C VAL A 160 -1.30 -13.94 -3.89
N HIS A 161 -0.96 -12.65 -4.05
CA HIS A 161 0.34 -12.12 -3.67
C HIS A 161 0.21 -11.38 -2.35
N LEU A 162 1.12 -11.68 -1.42
CA LEU A 162 1.19 -11.04 -0.11
C LEU A 162 2.52 -10.33 0.05
N GLY A 163 2.50 -9.06 0.46
CA GLY A 163 3.69 -8.32 0.85
C GLY A 163 3.72 -8.16 2.37
N ILE A 164 4.79 -8.64 2.98
CA ILE A 164 4.98 -8.67 4.44
C ILE A 164 6.26 -7.91 4.79
N SER A 165 6.15 -6.88 5.63
CA SER A 165 7.33 -6.23 6.21
C SER A 165 8.15 -7.25 7.00
N THR A 166 9.43 -7.40 6.64
CA THR A 166 10.36 -8.39 7.22
C THR A 166 9.92 -9.85 7.15
N GLY A 167 8.94 -10.15 6.29
CA GLY A 167 8.51 -11.50 5.93
C GLY A 167 8.84 -11.85 4.48
N GLY A 168 8.83 -10.86 3.59
CA GLY A 168 9.04 -11.02 2.16
C GLY A 168 7.74 -11.05 1.35
N HIS A 169 7.84 -11.50 0.11
CA HIS A 169 6.73 -11.76 -0.78
C HIS A 169 6.35 -13.24 -0.73
N TYR A 170 5.05 -13.50 -0.62
CA TYR A 170 4.46 -14.84 -0.68
C TYR A 170 3.46 -14.94 -1.81
N LEU A 171 3.43 -16.08 -2.49
CA LEU A 171 2.55 -16.38 -3.60
C LEU A 171 1.74 -17.65 -3.31
N SER A 172 0.43 -17.54 -3.49
CA SER A 172 -0.50 -18.66 -3.61
C SER A 172 -0.97 -18.76 -5.06
N GLU A 173 -1.19 -19.98 -5.54
CA GLU A 173 -1.76 -20.26 -6.86
C GLU A 173 -3.09 -21.07 -6.77
N ASP A 174 -3.58 -21.31 -5.55
CA ASP A 174 -4.77 -22.11 -5.22
C ASP A 174 -5.86 -21.32 -4.45
N GLY A 175 -5.86 -20.00 -4.59
CA GLY A 175 -6.87 -19.15 -3.95
C GLY A 175 -6.58 -18.81 -2.49
N GLY A 176 -5.37 -19.07 -2.01
CA GLY A 176 -4.94 -18.78 -0.63
C GLY A 176 -4.96 -20.00 0.30
N GLU A 177 -5.16 -21.21 -0.25
CA GLU A 177 -5.11 -22.43 0.56
C GLU A 177 -3.68 -22.75 0.99
N THR A 178 -2.71 -22.60 0.06
CA THR A 178 -1.27 -22.74 0.35
C THR A 178 -0.48 -21.54 -0.16
N PHE A 179 0.66 -21.28 0.46
CA PHE A 179 1.57 -20.20 0.08
C PHE A 179 3.01 -20.70 0.04
N ARG A 180 3.81 -20.10 -0.82
CA ARG A 180 5.26 -20.28 -0.85
C ARG A 180 5.97 -18.93 -0.86
N ALA A 181 7.15 -18.84 -0.28
CA ALA A 181 8.03 -17.69 -0.45
C ALA A 181 8.39 -17.51 -1.94
N SER A 182 8.40 -16.29 -2.44
CA SER A 182 8.65 -15.99 -3.85
C SER A 182 9.54 -14.75 -3.97
N ASN A 183 10.78 -14.88 -3.47
CA ASN A 183 11.72 -13.79 -3.26
C ASN A 183 12.98 -13.90 -4.12
N GLN A 184 12.99 -14.70 -5.18
CA GLN A 184 14.15 -14.79 -6.06
C GLN A 184 14.49 -13.43 -6.66
N GLY A 185 15.70 -12.92 -6.37
CA GLY A 185 16.16 -11.60 -6.78
C GLY A 185 15.74 -10.43 -5.85
N VAL A 186 14.99 -10.71 -4.77
CA VAL A 186 14.65 -9.68 -3.76
C VAL A 186 15.73 -9.64 -2.69
N GLY A 187 16.46 -8.54 -2.60
CA GLY A 187 17.55 -8.38 -1.64
C GLY A 187 17.07 -8.02 -0.23
N ALA A 188 17.88 -8.39 0.77
CA ALA A 188 17.74 -8.04 2.18
C ALA A 188 19.11 -7.62 2.72
N GLY A 189 19.53 -6.38 2.42
CA GLY A 189 20.86 -5.87 2.76
C GLY A 189 21.19 -5.84 4.25
N PHE A 190 20.17 -5.96 5.11
CA PHE A 190 20.31 -6.04 6.57
C PHE A 190 20.48 -7.49 7.08
N ALA A 191 20.27 -8.51 6.25
CA ALA A 191 20.41 -9.91 6.63
C ALA A 191 21.83 -10.44 6.37
N PRO A 192 22.30 -11.45 7.12
CA PRO A 192 23.58 -12.11 6.85
C PRO A 192 23.67 -12.70 5.42
N ASP A 193 22.57 -13.31 4.95
CA ASP A 193 22.40 -13.69 3.54
C ASP A 193 21.74 -12.51 2.81
N PRO A 194 22.35 -11.95 1.78
CA PRO A 194 21.77 -10.82 1.05
C PRO A 194 20.55 -11.19 0.19
N TYR A 195 20.33 -12.48 -0.09
CA TYR A 195 19.19 -12.99 -0.85
C TYR A 195 18.54 -14.19 -0.16
N PRO A 196 18.01 -14.02 1.07
CA PRO A 196 17.43 -15.13 1.81
C PRO A 196 16.12 -15.59 1.18
N GLU A 197 15.70 -16.81 1.47
CA GLU A 197 14.42 -17.36 1.01
C GLU A 197 13.22 -16.50 1.47
N PHE A 198 13.26 -15.98 2.70
CA PHE A 198 12.24 -15.10 3.29
C PHE A 198 12.88 -14.09 4.25
N GLY A 199 12.10 -13.11 4.70
CA GLY A 199 12.57 -12.09 5.64
C GLY A 199 12.91 -10.75 5.00
N GLN A 200 12.74 -10.61 3.68
CA GLN A 200 12.90 -9.32 3.00
C GLN A 200 11.89 -8.30 3.54
N CYS A 201 12.29 -7.05 3.58
CA CYS A 201 11.41 -5.96 4.01
C CYS A 201 10.68 -5.36 2.81
N VAL A 202 9.63 -6.04 2.36
CA VAL A 202 8.76 -5.52 1.31
C VAL A 202 7.99 -4.33 1.83
N HIS A 203 7.94 -3.24 1.08
CA HIS A 203 7.17 -2.05 1.43
C HIS A 203 5.83 -1.97 0.69
N LYS A 204 5.79 -2.31 -0.60
CA LYS A 204 4.57 -2.35 -1.40
C LYS A 204 4.78 -3.18 -2.66
N ILE A 205 3.72 -3.88 -3.09
CA ILE A 205 3.65 -4.51 -4.41
C ILE A 205 2.48 -3.88 -5.18
N ALA A 206 2.66 -3.65 -6.46
CA ALA A 206 1.63 -3.14 -7.36
C ALA A 206 1.57 -3.97 -8.64
N ARG A 207 0.38 -4.07 -9.25
CA ARG A 207 0.11 -4.85 -10.46
C ARG A 207 -0.82 -4.07 -11.40
N HIS A 208 -0.68 -4.30 -12.69
CA HIS A 208 -1.64 -3.85 -13.70
C HIS A 208 -2.63 -4.96 -14.05
N ASP A 209 -3.94 -4.64 -14.08
CA ASP A 209 -4.98 -5.65 -14.29
C ASP A 209 -4.89 -6.36 -15.65
N ALA A 210 -4.53 -5.64 -16.72
CA ALA A 210 -4.40 -6.21 -18.06
C ALA A 210 -3.04 -6.89 -18.34
N ALA A 211 -2.09 -6.83 -17.40
CA ALA A 211 -0.79 -7.49 -17.50
C ALA A 211 -0.47 -8.21 -16.17
N PRO A 212 -1.21 -9.27 -15.83
CA PRO A 212 -1.14 -9.88 -14.50
C PRO A 212 0.22 -10.52 -14.20
N GLY A 213 0.99 -10.91 -15.21
CA GLY A 213 2.35 -11.42 -15.04
C GLY A 213 3.36 -10.34 -14.65
N ARG A 214 3.01 -9.04 -14.85
CA ARG A 214 3.87 -7.92 -14.50
C ARG A 214 3.52 -7.34 -13.15
N LEU A 215 4.46 -7.39 -12.23
CA LEU A 215 4.37 -6.77 -10.92
C LEU A 215 5.56 -5.84 -10.70
N TYR A 216 5.33 -4.84 -9.86
CA TYR A 216 6.35 -3.92 -9.38
C TYR A 216 6.40 -3.96 -7.86
N MET A 217 7.59 -3.85 -7.28
CA MET A 217 7.80 -3.89 -5.84
C MET A 217 8.66 -2.72 -5.38
N GLN A 218 8.22 -2.03 -4.35
CA GLN A 218 9.09 -1.24 -3.50
C GLN A 218 9.54 -2.15 -2.35
N ASN A 219 10.83 -2.44 -2.31
CA ASN A 219 11.50 -3.15 -1.24
C ASN A 219 12.34 -2.18 -0.40
N HIS A 220 12.86 -2.62 0.72
CA HIS A 220 13.75 -1.81 1.54
C HIS A 220 15.11 -1.66 0.84
N GLY A 221 15.31 -0.51 0.18
CA GLY A 221 16.55 -0.10 -0.45
C GLY A 221 17.42 0.77 0.44
N GLY A 222 18.29 1.59 -0.17
CA GLY A 222 19.14 2.52 0.55
C GLY A 222 20.42 1.89 1.13
N TRP A 223 20.83 0.75 0.62
CA TRP A 223 22.03 0.01 1.07
C TRP A 223 23.27 0.27 0.21
N ALA A 224 23.32 1.40 -0.50
CA ALA A 224 24.46 1.78 -1.33
C ALA A 224 25.79 1.81 -0.55
N GLU A 225 25.74 2.17 0.72
CA GLU A 225 26.89 2.21 1.63
C GLU A 225 27.10 0.90 2.42
N TRP A 226 26.27 -0.12 2.16
CA TRP A 226 26.44 -1.42 2.80
C TRP A 226 27.81 -2.04 2.47
N THR A 227 28.65 -2.20 3.48
CA THR A 227 30.00 -2.78 3.36
C THR A 227 30.09 -4.22 3.87
N GLY A 228 28.96 -4.82 4.25
CA GLY A 228 28.87 -6.20 4.72
C GLY A 228 29.16 -7.25 3.65
N PRO A 229 28.98 -8.54 3.97
CA PRO A 229 29.16 -9.60 3.02
C PRO A 229 28.35 -9.39 1.74
N GLY A 230 28.99 -9.45 0.59
CA GLY A 230 28.37 -9.23 -0.72
C GLY A 230 28.50 -7.81 -1.27
N GLY A 231 29.10 -6.86 -0.55
CA GLY A 231 29.37 -5.48 -1.01
C GLY A 231 28.13 -4.57 -1.11
N PRO A 232 28.26 -3.38 -1.68
CA PRO A 232 27.18 -2.41 -1.82
C PRO A 232 25.95 -2.96 -2.56
N ARG A 233 24.74 -2.56 -2.15
CA ARG A 233 23.46 -2.99 -2.72
C ARG A 233 22.61 -1.78 -3.12
N PRO A 234 23.02 -1.00 -4.13
CA PRO A 234 22.36 0.27 -4.47
C PRO A 234 21.06 0.09 -5.26
N ASP A 235 20.68 -1.13 -5.61
CA ASP A 235 19.65 -1.41 -6.61
C ASP A 235 18.60 -2.42 -6.15
N ILE A 236 18.48 -2.68 -4.86
CA ILE A 236 17.55 -3.68 -4.33
C ILE A 236 16.20 -3.11 -3.90
N GLY A 237 15.98 -1.80 -4.05
CA GLY A 237 14.80 -1.11 -3.50
C GLY A 237 13.61 -1.06 -4.44
N VAL A 238 13.81 -0.93 -5.76
CA VAL A 238 12.70 -0.89 -6.74
C VAL A 238 12.87 -2.02 -7.74
N LEU A 239 11.91 -2.92 -7.76
CA LEU A 239 11.99 -4.19 -8.49
C LEU A 239 10.79 -4.38 -9.42
N ARG A 240 10.99 -5.20 -10.47
CA ARG A 240 9.96 -5.66 -11.40
C ARG A 240 10.05 -7.16 -11.58
N SER A 241 8.89 -7.78 -11.67
CA SER A 241 8.69 -9.16 -12.12
C SER A 241 7.90 -9.17 -13.42
N ASP A 242 8.19 -10.11 -14.32
CA ASP A 242 7.44 -10.36 -15.56
C ASP A 242 6.89 -11.80 -15.61
N ASP A 243 6.99 -12.54 -14.51
CA ASP A 243 6.66 -13.96 -14.38
C ASP A 243 5.72 -14.26 -13.19
N TYR A 244 4.77 -13.35 -12.94
CA TYR A 244 3.82 -13.47 -11.82
C TYR A 244 4.50 -13.46 -10.44
N GLY A 245 5.58 -12.70 -10.27
CA GLY A 245 6.27 -12.56 -9.00
C GLY A 245 7.15 -13.74 -8.60
N GLN A 246 7.48 -14.65 -9.54
CA GLN A 246 8.37 -15.78 -9.27
C GLN A 246 9.82 -15.33 -9.17
N SER A 247 10.23 -14.40 -10.03
CA SER A 247 11.54 -13.76 -9.96
C SER A 247 11.44 -12.24 -10.11
N TRP A 248 12.43 -11.53 -9.57
CA TRP A 248 12.48 -10.09 -9.51
C TRP A 248 13.82 -9.56 -10.01
N ARG A 249 13.78 -8.47 -10.77
CA ARG A 249 14.97 -7.73 -11.22
C ARG A 249 14.90 -6.26 -10.80
N SER A 250 16.04 -5.67 -10.54
CA SER A 250 16.14 -4.25 -10.24
C SER A 250 15.74 -3.37 -11.44
N ILE A 251 15.03 -2.31 -11.13
CA ILE A 251 14.69 -1.20 -12.04
C ILE A 251 15.01 0.16 -11.41
N ALA A 252 15.83 0.20 -10.36
CA ALA A 252 16.13 1.42 -9.60
C ALA A 252 17.15 2.35 -10.29
N LYS A 253 17.80 1.90 -11.38
CA LYS A 253 18.81 2.69 -12.08
C LYS A 253 18.24 4.04 -12.57
N GLY A 254 18.91 5.13 -12.19
CA GLY A 254 18.49 6.50 -12.55
C GLY A 254 17.61 7.20 -11.52
N LEU A 255 17.17 6.51 -10.47
CA LEU A 255 16.54 7.14 -9.32
C LEU A 255 17.58 7.77 -8.38
N PRO A 256 17.25 8.87 -7.67
CA PRO A 256 18.15 9.50 -6.71
C PRO A 256 18.35 8.68 -5.43
N SER A 257 17.47 7.74 -5.18
CA SER A 257 17.52 6.73 -4.12
C SER A 257 16.61 5.57 -4.52
N ASP A 258 16.97 4.35 -4.18
CA ASP A 258 16.13 3.16 -4.36
C ASP A 258 15.24 2.88 -3.13
N PHE A 259 15.43 3.62 -2.03
CA PHE A 259 14.57 3.55 -0.84
C PHE A 259 13.29 4.38 -1.04
N GLY A 260 12.17 3.83 -0.63
CA GLY A 260 10.87 4.50 -0.65
C GLY A 260 9.78 3.59 -0.06
N PHE A 261 8.54 4.06 -0.07
CA PHE A 261 7.41 3.26 0.42
C PHE A 261 6.34 2.99 -0.64
N PRO A 262 5.77 4.02 -1.33
CA PRO A 262 4.70 3.77 -2.29
C PRO A 262 5.26 3.36 -3.66
N ILE A 263 4.51 2.51 -4.33
CA ILE A 263 4.64 2.23 -5.76
C ILE A 263 3.24 2.09 -6.34
N VAL A 264 2.98 2.74 -7.47
CA VAL A 264 1.67 2.74 -8.13
C VAL A 264 1.86 2.54 -9.64
N VAL A 265 1.02 1.69 -10.24
CA VAL A 265 1.01 1.43 -11.69
C VAL A 265 -0.10 2.26 -12.35
N HIS A 266 0.17 2.83 -13.51
CA HIS A 266 -0.82 3.57 -14.29
C HIS A 266 -1.98 2.65 -14.69
N PRO A 267 -3.26 3.08 -14.58
CA PRO A 267 -4.40 2.18 -14.75
C PRO A 267 -4.64 1.71 -16.18
N HIS A 268 -4.04 2.37 -17.17
CA HIS A 268 -4.23 2.09 -18.60
C HIS A 268 -2.93 1.70 -19.32
N ASP A 269 -1.82 1.64 -18.61
CA ASP A 269 -0.50 1.29 -19.19
C ASP A 269 0.35 0.54 -18.15
N ALA A 270 0.65 -0.72 -18.44
CA ALA A 270 1.40 -1.59 -17.55
C ALA A 270 2.90 -1.23 -17.49
N ASP A 271 3.42 -0.47 -18.43
CA ASP A 271 4.82 0.00 -18.45
C ASP A 271 5.00 1.33 -17.71
N THR A 272 3.91 2.02 -17.39
CA THR A 272 3.97 3.27 -16.63
C THR A 272 3.81 3.01 -15.14
N VAL A 273 4.86 3.33 -14.36
CA VAL A 273 4.94 3.12 -12.91
C VAL A 273 5.47 4.37 -12.21
N TYR A 274 4.99 4.60 -10.98
CA TYR A 274 5.33 5.77 -10.16
C TYR A 274 5.90 5.34 -8.82
N VAL A 275 6.96 6.00 -8.39
CA VAL A 275 7.60 5.82 -7.07
C VAL A 275 7.91 7.17 -6.43
N VAL A 276 8.14 7.15 -5.13
CA VAL A 276 8.64 8.31 -4.38
C VAL A 276 9.92 7.93 -3.66
N PRO A 277 11.09 8.20 -4.25
CA PRO A 277 12.37 8.00 -3.59
C PRO A 277 12.50 8.83 -2.32
N LEU A 278 13.02 8.22 -1.28
CA LEU A 278 13.29 8.84 0.00
C LEU A 278 14.75 8.59 0.39
N ASP A 279 15.33 9.50 1.13
CA ASP A 279 16.59 9.28 1.82
C ASP A 279 16.39 8.23 2.94
N PRO A 280 17.16 7.15 2.99
CA PRO A 280 16.93 6.06 3.95
C PRO A 280 17.20 6.45 5.40
N ALA A 281 18.07 7.43 5.66
CA ALA A 281 18.41 7.88 7.01
C ALA A 281 17.36 8.83 7.57
N THR A 282 16.91 9.80 6.76
CA THR A 282 15.94 10.82 7.19
C THR A 282 14.51 10.45 6.87
N ARG A 283 14.28 9.48 5.96
CA ARG A 283 12.98 9.07 5.42
C ARG A 283 12.18 10.22 4.81
N SER A 284 12.88 11.26 4.37
CA SER A 284 12.33 12.39 3.62
C SER A 284 12.81 12.37 2.17
N CYS A 285 12.20 13.17 1.31
CA CYS A 285 12.63 13.24 -0.09
C CYS A 285 14.04 13.79 -0.22
N PRO A 286 14.89 13.24 -1.11
CA PRO A 286 16.27 13.69 -1.30
C PRO A 286 16.37 15.21 -1.53
N GLY A 287 17.32 15.85 -0.85
CA GLY A 287 17.52 17.30 -0.90
C GLY A 287 16.36 18.12 -0.33
N SER A 288 15.49 17.53 0.48
CA SER A 288 14.27 18.17 1.04
C SER A 288 13.36 18.78 -0.05
N ALA A 289 13.41 18.22 -1.26
CA ALA A 289 12.67 18.65 -2.45
C ALA A 289 11.85 17.49 -3.01
N PRO A 290 10.60 17.30 -2.57
CA PRO A 290 9.77 16.17 -2.94
C PRO A 290 9.55 16.09 -4.46
N ALA A 291 9.50 14.86 -4.95
CA ALA A 291 9.13 14.54 -6.32
C ALA A 291 8.53 13.14 -6.37
N VAL A 292 7.59 12.96 -7.27
CA VAL A 292 7.21 11.64 -7.77
C VAL A 292 8.09 11.36 -8.99
N TRP A 293 8.53 10.13 -9.14
CA TRP A 293 9.28 9.69 -10.30
C TRP A 293 8.44 8.71 -11.11
N ARG A 294 8.38 8.93 -12.40
CA ARG A 294 7.63 8.13 -13.37
C ARG A 294 8.58 7.44 -14.33
N SER A 295 8.36 6.15 -14.52
CA SER A 295 8.85 5.43 -15.70
C SER A 295 7.68 5.18 -16.65
N GLU A 296 7.90 5.28 -17.97
CA GLU A 296 6.94 4.97 -19.03
C GLU A 296 7.43 3.76 -19.88
N ASN A 297 8.45 3.07 -19.42
CA ASN A 297 9.07 1.92 -20.09
C ASN A 297 9.43 0.78 -19.13
N GLY A 298 8.60 0.60 -18.12
CA GLY A 298 8.70 -0.51 -17.17
C GLY A 298 9.92 -0.44 -16.25
N GLY A 299 10.47 0.75 -16.01
CA GLY A 299 11.60 0.99 -15.12
C GLY A 299 12.95 1.13 -15.81
N ASP A 300 13.01 1.14 -17.14
CA ASP A 300 14.28 1.28 -17.86
C ASP A 300 14.82 2.72 -17.78
N SER A 301 13.95 3.71 -17.61
CA SER A 301 14.32 5.11 -17.34
C SER A 301 13.26 5.80 -16.49
N TRP A 302 13.66 6.91 -15.82
CA TRP A 302 12.82 7.64 -14.89
C TRP A 302 12.82 9.13 -15.15
N SER A 303 11.65 9.75 -15.06
CA SER A 303 11.41 11.18 -15.16
C SER A 303 10.93 11.76 -13.84
N ARG A 304 11.49 12.91 -13.45
CA ARG A 304 11.15 13.61 -12.21
C ARG A 304 9.92 14.49 -12.39
N LEU A 305 8.85 14.25 -11.63
CA LEU A 305 7.61 15.01 -11.66
C LEU A 305 7.48 15.83 -10.36
N ALA A 306 7.76 17.14 -10.43
CA ALA A 306 7.81 18.00 -9.26
C ALA A 306 7.18 19.39 -9.46
N ARG A 307 6.58 19.65 -10.63
CA ARG A 307 5.96 20.96 -10.91
C ARG A 307 4.77 21.20 -9.99
N GLY A 308 4.86 22.21 -9.14
CA GLY A 308 3.83 22.54 -8.12
C GLY A 308 4.14 22.02 -6.73
N LEU A 309 5.04 21.05 -6.59
CA LEU A 309 5.53 20.61 -5.27
C LEU A 309 6.53 21.62 -4.66
N PRO A 310 6.72 21.60 -3.33
CA PRO A 310 7.74 22.40 -2.67
C PRO A 310 9.14 22.14 -3.24
N LYS A 311 9.93 23.18 -3.40
CA LYS A 311 11.26 23.08 -4.03
C LYS A 311 12.39 22.86 -3.00
N LYS A 312 12.12 23.05 -1.70
CA LYS A 312 13.09 22.96 -0.60
C LYS A 312 12.38 22.90 0.75
N GLN A 313 13.09 22.52 1.79
CA GLN A 313 12.64 22.53 3.19
C GLN A 313 11.35 21.73 3.43
N SER A 314 11.18 20.63 2.71
CA SER A 314 10.05 19.72 2.85
C SER A 314 10.51 18.36 3.34
N TYR A 315 10.20 18.06 4.58
CA TYR A 315 10.71 16.88 5.31
C TYR A 315 9.60 15.84 5.57
N PHE A 316 8.55 15.82 4.74
CA PHE A 316 7.50 14.84 4.87
C PHE A 316 7.88 13.49 4.26
N THR A 317 7.23 12.46 4.75
CA THR A 317 7.25 11.11 4.19
C THR A 317 5.90 10.81 3.53
N ILE A 318 5.91 10.07 2.43
CA ILE A 318 4.72 9.44 1.85
C ILE A 318 4.80 7.96 2.19
N GLN A 319 3.82 7.47 2.94
CA GLN A 319 3.79 6.07 3.39
C GLN A 319 3.34 5.12 2.29
N ARG A 320 3.52 3.81 2.50
CA ARG A 320 3.31 2.74 1.50
C ARG A 320 1.94 2.73 0.84
N ASP A 321 0.90 3.03 1.60
CA ASP A 321 -0.50 3.06 1.15
C ASP A 321 -1.06 4.47 1.03
N ALA A 322 -0.21 5.49 1.16
CA ALA A 322 -0.60 6.89 1.09
C ALA A 322 -0.49 7.49 -0.34
N MET A 323 -0.40 6.66 -1.38
CA MET A 323 -0.44 7.08 -2.77
C MET A 323 -1.33 6.15 -3.59
N ASP A 324 -2.18 6.73 -4.47
CA ASP A 324 -3.06 5.99 -5.36
C ASP A 324 -3.34 6.81 -6.65
N ILE A 325 -3.94 6.18 -7.67
CA ILE A 325 -4.23 6.78 -8.97
C ILE A 325 -5.65 6.44 -9.40
N ASP A 326 -6.42 7.43 -9.89
CA ASP A 326 -7.76 7.17 -10.40
C ASP A 326 -7.75 6.56 -11.81
N ARG A 327 -8.89 5.96 -12.19
CA ARG A 327 -9.06 5.22 -13.46
C ARG A 327 -9.78 6.05 -14.55
N LEU A 328 -9.78 7.37 -14.46
CA LEU A 328 -10.33 8.21 -15.51
C LEU A 328 -9.44 8.16 -16.76
N LYS A 329 -9.99 8.55 -17.93
CA LYS A 329 -9.24 8.57 -19.20
C LYS A 329 -7.94 9.39 -19.10
N ALA A 330 -7.95 10.51 -18.39
CA ALA A 330 -6.78 11.26 -17.98
C ALA A 330 -6.61 11.09 -16.45
N PRO A 331 -5.88 10.08 -15.99
CA PRO A 331 -5.82 9.76 -14.57
C PRO A 331 -5.05 10.82 -13.78
N ALA A 332 -5.39 10.97 -12.52
CA ALA A 332 -4.63 11.78 -11.58
C ALA A 332 -4.10 10.89 -10.45
N LEU A 333 -2.89 11.20 -10.01
CA LEU A 333 -2.31 10.64 -8.81
C LEU A 333 -2.75 11.44 -7.58
N TYR A 334 -2.82 10.75 -6.47
CA TYR A 334 -3.08 11.37 -5.16
C TYR A 334 -2.07 10.84 -4.17
N PHE A 335 -1.49 11.72 -3.36
CA PHE A 335 -0.71 11.25 -2.22
C PHE A 335 -0.94 12.09 -0.97
N GLY A 336 -0.90 11.41 0.17
CA GLY A 336 -0.95 11.99 1.49
C GLY A 336 0.41 11.95 2.19
N THR A 337 0.67 12.93 3.04
CA THR A 337 1.95 13.09 3.74
C THR A 337 1.81 12.86 5.24
N THR A 338 2.92 12.51 5.88
CA THR A 338 3.01 12.42 7.36
C THR A 338 2.88 13.77 8.06
N THR A 339 2.92 14.87 7.31
CA THR A 339 2.69 16.24 7.80
C THR A 339 1.28 16.76 7.49
N GLY A 340 0.39 15.91 6.94
CA GLY A 340 -1.03 16.19 6.81
C GLY A 340 -1.45 16.89 5.51
N GLN A 341 -0.60 16.96 4.49
CA GLN A 341 -0.99 17.47 3.19
C GLN A 341 -1.52 16.35 2.29
N LEU A 342 -2.61 16.60 1.57
CA LEU A 342 -3.11 15.78 0.48
C LEU A 342 -2.86 16.50 -0.84
N TRP A 343 -2.17 15.85 -1.75
CA TRP A 343 -1.80 16.37 -3.05
C TRP A 343 -2.50 15.64 -4.19
N ILE A 344 -2.79 16.36 -5.28
CA ILE A 344 -3.24 15.79 -6.56
C ILE A 344 -2.22 16.10 -7.65
N GLY A 345 -1.77 15.08 -8.36
CA GLY A 345 -0.95 15.16 -9.56
C GLY A 345 -1.82 14.99 -10.79
N ARG A 346 -2.14 16.10 -11.46
CA ARG A 346 -2.97 16.09 -12.67
C ARG A 346 -2.18 15.62 -13.88
N GLU A 347 -2.88 15.12 -14.90
CA GLU A 347 -2.28 14.71 -16.17
C GLU A 347 -1.12 13.70 -15.95
N GLY A 348 -1.39 12.66 -15.13
CA GLY A 348 -0.37 11.66 -14.81
C GLY A 348 0.77 12.20 -13.95
N GLY A 349 0.56 13.27 -13.17
CA GLY A 349 1.56 13.85 -12.26
C GLY A 349 2.37 15.00 -12.84
N GLU A 350 2.04 15.49 -14.04
CA GLU A 350 2.76 16.61 -14.67
C GLU A 350 2.67 17.92 -13.87
N ARG A 351 1.56 18.11 -13.14
CA ARG A 351 1.34 19.26 -12.26
C ARG A 351 0.69 18.85 -10.96
N TRP A 352 1.23 19.34 -9.85
CA TRP A 352 0.76 19.07 -8.50
C TRP A 352 0.08 20.28 -7.89
N ASP A 353 -1.08 20.05 -7.26
CA ASP A 353 -1.83 21.01 -6.48
C ASP A 353 -2.07 20.41 -5.07
N CYS A 354 -1.92 21.21 -4.01
CA CYS A 354 -2.30 20.81 -2.67
C CYS A 354 -3.81 20.95 -2.50
N LEU A 355 -4.49 19.84 -2.23
CA LEU A 355 -5.95 19.84 -2.00
C LEU A 355 -6.31 20.25 -0.58
N PHE A 356 -5.56 19.73 0.38
CA PHE A 356 -5.72 20.01 1.81
C PHE A 356 -4.35 20.05 2.46
N ASP A 357 -4.09 21.02 3.31
CA ASP A 357 -2.76 21.29 3.90
C ASP A 357 -2.71 21.13 5.42
N ALA A 358 -3.82 20.84 6.07
CA ALA A 358 -3.94 20.78 7.53
C ALA A 358 -4.71 19.54 8.04
N LEU A 359 -4.65 18.42 7.33
CA LEU A 359 -5.19 17.15 7.84
C LEU A 359 -4.25 16.57 8.91
N PRO A 360 -4.74 15.64 9.74
CA PRO A 360 -3.83 14.83 10.57
C PRO A 360 -2.84 14.04 9.70
N PRO A 361 -1.71 13.54 10.25
CA PRO A 361 -0.80 12.67 9.52
C PRO A 361 -1.53 11.59 8.73
N ILE A 362 -1.26 11.51 7.42
CA ILE A 362 -1.98 10.62 6.49
C ILE A 362 -1.20 9.31 6.36
N HIS A 363 -1.88 8.19 6.58
CA HIS A 363 -1.34 6.84 6.49
C HIS A 363 -1.75 6.11 5.21
N ASN A 364 -2.94 6.44 4.69
CA ASN A 364 -3.54 5.73 3.56
C ASN A 364 -4.35 6.70 2.70
N VAL A 365 -4.29 6.51 1.39
CA VAL A 365 -5.14 7.17 0.39
C VAL A 365 -5.60 6.12 -0.60
N LYS A 366 -6.91 5.99 -0.79
CA LYS A 366 -7.49 5.17 -1.86
C LYS A 366 -8.47 6.00 -2.67
N VAL A 367 -8.46 5.81 -3.98
CA VAL A 367 -9.33 6.52 -4.91
C VAL A 367 -10.18 5.57 -5.74
N ALA A 368 -11.44 5.94 -5.95
CA ALA A 368 -12.31 5.27 -6.91
C ALA A 368 -13.16 6.27 -7.69
N VAL A 369 -13.59 5.85 -8.87
CA VAL A 369 -14.59 6.52 -9.70
C VAL A 369 -15.91 5.76 -9.53
N VAL A 370 -16.98 6.47 -9.15
CA VAL A 370 -18.30 5.92 -8.85
C VAL A 370 -19.41 6.65 -9.59
#